data_d495e44b2a0683a3271380fbe7b59cbd
#
_entry.id   d495e44b2a0683a3271380fbe7b59cbd
#
_cell.length_a   1.000
_cell.length_b   1.000
_cell.length_c   1.000
_cell.angle_alpha   90.00
_cell.angle_beta   90.00
_cell.angle_gamma   90.00
#
_symmetry.space_group_name_H-M   'P 1'
#
loop_
_entity.id
_entity.type
_entity.pdbx_description
1 polymer ?
#
loop_
_entity_poly.entity_id
_entity_poly.type
_entity_poly.pdbx_seq_one_letter_code
_entity_poly.pdbx_strand_id
1 'polypeptide(L)'
;VGSLKSYVVPFEPVGSLKILAIGQAIILLVLWFISPYKLIPNPLEILQAWEMLATTQGMLVELWKSSVTIASAIFYASAITLGLGVLYTAPAFKPIIRWMTSLRFLGFAGITFFFTLWTSDGAALKIWLLTFGMTAFLLTNMLAIIDSVTQEEIDYAKTLGLSGWRATFEVVVRGRMDEAFDLIRQNAAIGWTLLSMVEGLVRYEGGIGALLMNMSKHLNLDAIFAIQLTILVYGILQDYALRWIRNIICPYVALTSAR
;
A
#
# COMPACT_ATOMS: atom_id res chain seq x y z
N VAL A 1 17.43 26.64 -24.09
CA VAL A 1 15.97 26.84 -24.16
C VAL A 1 15.44 25.69 -24.99
N GLY A 2 14.96 24.63 -24.31
CA GLY A 2 14.40 23.46 -24.97
C GLY A 2 13.16 23.87 -25.79
N SER A 3 13.06 23.38 -27.01
CA SER A 3 11.90 23.61 -27.87
C SER A 3 10.64 23.09 -27.16
N LEU A 4 9.55 23.85 -27.16
CA LEU A 4 8.23 23.41 -26.64
C LEU A 4 7.79 22.03 -27.18
N LYS A 5 8.29 21.67 -28.38
CA LYS A 5 8.05 20.35 -29.00
C LYS A 5 8.55 19.18 -28.16
N SER A 6 9.69 19.31 -27.43
CA SER A 6 10.25 18.22 -26.62
C SER A 6 9.39 17.82 -25.40
N TYR A 7 8.42 18.68 -25.03
CA TYR A 7 7.48 18.39 -23.93
C TYR A 7 6.19 17.71 -24.36
N VAL A 8 5.91 17.67 -25.66
CA VAL A 8 4.66 17.16 -26.23
C VAL A 8 4.88 15.87 -27.02
N VAL A 9 6.08 15.69 -27.62
CA VAL A 9 6.39 14.50 -28.40
C VAL A 9 6.79 13.34 -27.47
N PRO A 10 6.11 12.18 -27.55
CA PRO A 10 6.46 11.02 -26.72
C PRO A 10 7.89 10.55 -26.99
N PHE A 11 8.59 10.12 -25.94
CA PHE A 11 9.96 9.57 -25.98
C PHE A 11 11.08 10.55 -26.35
N GLU A 12 10.82 11.85 -26.48
CA GLU A 12 11.89 12.84 -26.57
C GLU A 12 12.45 13.18 -25.18
N PRO A 13 13.79 13.38 -25.06
CA PRO A 13 14.40 13.74 -23.77
C PRO A 13 13.94 15.14 -23.34
N VAL A 14 13.28 15.22 -22.20
CA VAL A 14 12.77 16.48 -21.64
C VAL A 14 13.89 17.19 -20.88
N GLY A 15 14.23 18.40 -21.27
CA GLY A 15 15.34 19.16 -20.70
C GLY A 15 15.19 19.55 -19.20
N SER A 16 13.96 19.65 -18.67
CA SER A 16 13.73 19.96 -17.26
C SER A 16 12.34 19.54 -16.78
N LEU A 17 12.19 18.24 -16.49
CA LEU A 17 10.98 17.67 -15.87
C LEU A 17 10.60 18.38 -14.56
N LYS A 18 11.59 18.84 -13.78
CA LYS A 18 11.34 19.53 -12.51
C LYS A 18 10.60 20.86 -12.68
N ILE A 19 10.99 21.66 -13.68
CA ILE A 19 10.35 22.96 -13.95
C ILE A 19 8.91 22.74 -14.43
N LEU A 20 8.68 21.74 -15.28
CA LEU A 20 7.36 21.37 -15.75
C LEU A 20 6.45 20.93 -14.59
N ALA A 21 6.95 20.05 -13.73
CA ALA A 21 6.22 19.56 -12.56
C ALA A 21 5.86 20.71 -11.59
N ILE A 22 6.80 21.62 -11.32
CA ILE A 22 6.54 22.81 -10.49
C ILE A 22 5.50 23.70 -11.14
N GLY A 23 5.59 23.96 -12.44
CA GLY A 23 4.61 24.76 -13.16
C GLY A 23 3.20 24.16 -13.09
N GLN A 24 3.08 22.85 -13.30
CA GLN A 24 1.81 22.14 -13.19
C GLN A 24 1.25 22.21 -11.76
N ALA A 25 2.10 22.02 -10.74
CA ALA A 25 1.69 22.12 -9.34
C ALA A 25 1.17 23.52 -9.00
N ILE A 26 1.84 24.58 -9.46
CA ILE A 26 1.41 25.97 -9.26
C ILE A 26 0.05 26.21 -9.94
N ILE A 27 -0.11 25.77 -11.19
CA ILE A 27 -1.38 25.92 -11.92
C ILE A 27 -2.52 25.22 -11.17
N LEU A 28 -2.31 23.99 -10.70
CA LEU A 28 -3.31 23.25 -9.93
C LEU A 28 -3.66 23.96 -8.62
N LEU A 29 -2.68 24.48 -7.89
CA LEU A 29 -2.90 25.26 -6.68
C LEU A 29 -3.71 26.53 -6.96
N VAL A 30 -3.37 27.28 -7.99
CA VAL A 30 -4.10 28.51 -8.37
C VAL A 30 -5.54 28.17 -8.76
N LEU A 31 -5.74 27.12 -9.57
CA LEU A 31 -7.09 26.66 -9.95
C LEU A 31 -7.90 26.23 -8.73
N TRP A 32 -7.27 25.62 -7.72
CA TRP A 32 -7.92 25.23 -6.49
C TRP A 32 -8.36 26.48 -5.66
N PHE A 33 -7.48 27.47 -5.53
CA PHE A 33 -7.82 28.71 -4.81
C PHE A 33 -8.93 29.53 -5.49
N ILE A 34 -9.02 29.51 -6.82
CA ILE A 34 -10.00 30.27 -7.61
C ILE A 34 -11.28 29.45 -7.86
N SER A 35 -11.32 28.20 -7.42
CA SER A 35 -12.44 27.28 -7.70
C SER A 35 -13.78 27.89 -7.22
N PRO A 36 -14.78 28.05 -8.10
CA PRO A 36 -16.10 28.57 -7.73
C PRO A 36 -16.99 27.50 -7.06
N TYR A 37 -16.52 26.28 -6.97
CA TYR A 37 -17.31 25.17 -6.47
C TYR A 37 -17.26 25.10 -4.95
N LYS A 38 -18.37 25.41 -4.28
CA LYS A 38 -18.54 25.30 -2.81
C LYS A 38 -18.34 23.89 -2.24
N LEU A 39 -18.34 22.86 -3.11
CA LEU A 39 -18.07 21.46 -2.72
C LEU A 39 -16.57 21.19 -2.49
N ILE A 40 -15.70 22.04 -3.01
CA ILE A 40 -14.25 21.95 -2.83
C ILE A 40 -13.85 23.04 -1.84
N PRO A 41 -13.55 22.68 -0.58
CA PRO A 41 -13.20 23.68 0.42
C PRO A 41 -11.89 24.39 0.07
N ASN A 42 -11.80 25.65 0.49
CA ASN A 42 -10.62 26.47 0.28
C ASN A 42 -9.43 25.88 1.08
N PRO A 43 -8.19 25.91 0.57
CA PRO A 43 -7.02 25.45 1.31
C PRO A 43 -6.89 26.04 2.73
N LEU A 44 -7.32 27.30 2.94
CA LEU A 44 -7.33 27.92 4.26
C LEU A 44 -8.36 27.29 5.22
N GLU A 45 -9.55 26.96 4.72
CA GLU A 45 -10.60 26.26 5.50
C GLU A 45 -10.13 24.85 5.92
N ILE A 46 -9.44 24.15 5.01
CA ILE A 46 -8.85 22.84 5.30
C ILE A 46 -7.78 22.94 6.39
N LEU A 47 -6.92 23.96 6.37
CA LEU A 47 -5.90 24.16 7.40
C LEU A 47 -6.54 24.46 8.78
N GLN A 48 -7.58 25.28 8.83
CA GLN A 48 -8.34 25.55 10.06
C GLN A 48 -9.04 24.28 10.57
N ALA A 49 -9.65 23.52 9.69
CA ALA A 49 -10.25 22.23 10.04
C ALA A 49 -9.19 21.24 10.55
N TRP A 50 -8.00 21.23 9.96
CA TRP A 50 -6.89 20.38 10.40
C TRP A 50 -6.43 20.74 11.82
N GLU A 51 -6.28 22.04 12.12
CA GLU A 51 -5.94 22.51 13.46
C GLU A 51 -6.99 22.09 14.48
N MET A 52 -8.27 22.30 14.17
CA MET A 52 -9.39 21.90 15.02
C MET A 52 -9.41 20.38 15.26
N LEU A 53 -9.23 19.57 14.23
CA LEU A 53 -9.20 18.12 14.33
C LEU A 53 -8.00 17.63 15.17
N ALA A 54 -6.83 18.25 15.00
CA ALA A 54 -5.63 17.90 15.74
C ALA A 54 -5.73 18.25 17.24
N THR A 55 -6.31 19.42 17.56
CA THR A 55 -6.37 19.93 18.95
C THR A 55 -7.59 19.45 19.74
N THR A 56 -8.78 19.40 19.11
CA THR A 56 -10.03 19.11 19.81
C THR A 56 -10.57 17.70 19.59
N GLN A 57 -10.31 17.09 18.46
CA GLN A 57 -10.88 15.78 18.12
C GLN A 57 -9.88 14.61 18.18
N GLY A 58 -8.67 14.89 18.61
CA GLY A 58 -7.65 13.85 18.80
C GLY A 58 -7.22 13.12 17.52
N MET A 59 -7.29 13.78 16.36
CA MET A 59 -6.94 13.20 15.06
C MET A 59 -5.58 12.50 15.05
N LEU A 60 -4.58 13.06 15.75
CA LEU A 60 -3.24 12.48 15.81
C LEU A 60 -3.21 11.16 16.59
N VAL A 61 -4.05 11.02 17.63
CA VAL A 61 -4.20 9.77 18.38
C VAL A 61 -4.86 8.71 17.51
N GLU A 62 -5.90 9.09 16.77
CA GLU A 62 -6.59 8.18 15.86
C GLU A 62 -5.68 7.77 14.68
N LEU A 63 -4.86 8.69 14.16
CA LEU A 63 -3.84 8.39 13.16
C LEU A 63 -2.80 7.40 13.69
N TRP A 64 -2.36 7.55 14.94
CA TRP A 64 -1.42 6.61 15.56
C TRP A 64 -2.03 5.20 15.70
N LYS A 65 -3.28 5.08 16.15
CA LYS A 65 -3.99 3.79 16.22
C LYS A 65 -4.07 3.13 14.84
N SER A 66 -4.45 3.88 13.82
CA SER A 66 -4.50 3.42 12.44
C SER A 66 -3.14 2.98 11.92
N SER A 67 -2.08 3.71 12.29
CA SER A 67 -0.69 3.38 11.92
C SER A 67 -0.22 2.07 12.51
N VAL A 68 -0.55 1.80 13.77
CA VAL A 68 -0.24 0.51 14.43
C VAL A 68 -1.05 -0.62 13.79
N THR A 69 -2.32 -0.38 13.49
CA THR A 69 -3.19 -1.38 12.84
C THR A 69 -2.67 -1.77 11.46
N ILE A 70 -2.32 -0.78 10.62
CA ILE A 70 -1.81 -1.06 9.26
C ILE A 70 -0.43 -1.71 9.29
N ALA A 71 0.47 -1.28 10.19
CA ALA A 71 1.80 -1.88 10.32
C ALA A 71 1.70 -3.36 10.73
N SER A 72 0.81 -3.67 11.69
CA SER A 72 0.53 -5.05 12.11
C SER A 72 -0.05 -5.89 10.97
N ALA A 73 -1.01 -5.33 10.22
CA ALA A 73 -1.63 -6.02 9.09
C ALA A 73 -0.63 -6.27 7.95
N ILE A 74 0.25 -5.30 7.62
CA ILE A 74 1.32 -5.47 6.64
C ILE A 74 2.25 -6.59 7.06
N PHE A 75 2.65 -6.61 8.33
CA PHE A 75 3.54 -7.65 8.86
C PHE A 75 2.91 -9.05 8.74
N TYR A 76 1.68 -9.24 9.22
CA TYR A 76 0.99 -10.53 9.13
C TYR A 76 0.69 -10.93 7.67
N ALA A 77 0.20 -10.02 6.85
CA ALA A 77 -0.06 -10.29 5.43
C ALA A 77 1.21 -10.70 4.69
N SER A 78 2.33 -10.01 4.95
CA SER A 78 3.61 -10.34 4.34
C SER A 78 4.12 -11.70 4.81
N ALA A 79 4.07 -12.00 6.10
CA ALA A 79 4.50 -13.28 6.65
C ALA A 79 3.68 -14.46 6.08
N ILE A 80 2.35 -14.31 6.03
CA ILE A 80 1.45 -15.33 5.46
C ILE A 80 1.74 -15.52 3.96
N THR A 81 1.87 -14.42 3.21
CA THR A 81 2.11 -14.46 1.75
C THR A 81 3.46 -15.07 1.42
N LEU A 82 4.52 -14.72 2.15
CA LEU A 82 5.84 -15.33 1.96
C LEU A 82 5.81 -16.82 2.26
N GLY A 83 5.15 -17.23 3.35
CA GLY A 83 4.96 -18.64 3.68
C GLY A 83 4.21 -19.41 2.60
N LEU A 84 3.09 -18.86 2.11
CA LEU A 84 2.32 -19.45 1.01
C LEU A 84 3.11 -19.46 -0.31
N GLY A 85 3.90 -18.42 -0.56
CA GLY A 85 4.79 -18.35 -1.73
C GLY A 85 5.84 -19.46 -1.74
N VAL A 86 6.46 -19.73 -0.60
CA VAL A 86 7.39 -20.85 -0.45
C VAL A 86 6.67 -22.19 -0.67
N LEU A 87 5.49 -22.38 -0.08
CA LEU A 87 4.68 -23.60 -0.31
C LEU A 87 4.24 -23.76 -1.76
N TYR A 88 3.99 -22.66 -2.47
CA TYR A 88 3.60 -22.68 -3.88
C TYR A 88 4.68 -23.25 -4.80
N THR A 89 5.97 -23.20 -4.40
CA THR A 89 7.04 -23.82 -5.18
C THR A 89 6.92 -25.34 -5.24
N ALA A 90 6.25 -25.96 -4.25
CA ALA A 90 5.96 -27.39 -4.26
C ALA A 90 4.72 -27.70 -5.12
N PRO A 91 4.83 -28.59 -6.16
CA PRO A 91 3.74 -28.83 -7.11
C PRO A 91 2.41 -29.26 -6.47
N ALA A 92 2.47 -29.97 -5.34
CA ALA A 92 1.29 -30.47 -4.64
C ALA A 92 0.38 -29.34 -4.10
N PHE A 93 0.95 -28.17 -3.74
CA PHE A 93 0.20 -27.05 -3.17
C PHE A 93 -0.21 -26.01 -4.20
N LYS A 94 0.35 -26.04 -5.42
CA LYS A 94 0.06 -25.05 -6.47
C LYS A 94 -1.44 -24.82 -6.72
N PRO A 95 -2.29 -25.85 -6.91
CA PRO A 95 -3.70 -25.64 -7.23
C PRO A 95 -4.45 -24.92 -6.12
N ILE A 96 -4.23 -25.33 -4.87
CA ILE A 96 -4.95 -24.76 -3.71
C ILE A 96 -4.53 -23.32 -3.45
N ILE A 97 -3.22 -23.03 -3.53
CA ILE A 97 -2.71 -21.66 -3.30
C ILE A 97 -3.16 -20.73 -4.43
N ARG A 98 -3.17 -21.19 -5.67
CA ARG A 98 -3.71 -20.44 -6.80
C ARG A 98 -5.20 -20.17 -6.63
N TRP A 99 -5.98 -21.11 -6.12
CA TRP A 99 -7.39 -20.88 -5.80
C TRP A 99 -7.54 -19.82 -4.70
N MET A 100 -6.67 -19.78 -3.68
CA MET A 100 -6.71 -18.77 -2.62
C MET A 100 -6.59 -17.33 -3.14
N THR A 101 -5.94 -17.09 -4.29
CA THR A 101 -5.89 -15.75 -4.89
C THR A 101 -7.28 -15.22 -5.28
N SER A 102 -8.25 -16.11 -5.52
CA SER A 102 -9.63 -15.73 -5.83
C SER A 102 -10.38 -15.15 -4.64
N LEU A 103 -9.87 -15.33 -3.40
CA LEU A 103 -10.46 -14.76 -2.21
C LEU A 103 -10.48 -13.21 -2.22
N ARG A 104 -9.67 -12.57 -3.07
CA ARG A 104 -9.70 -11.11 -3.29
C ARG A 104 -11.05 -10.59 -3.81
N PHE A 105 -11.88 -11.44 -4.40
CA PHE A 105 -13.21 -11.07 -4.88
C PHE A 105 -14.29 -11.07 -3.77
N LEU A 106 -13.96 -11.56 -2.58
CA LEU A 106 -14.89 -11.55 -1.46
C LEU A 106 -15.01 -10.12 -0.88
N GLY A 107 -16.21 -9.63 -0.79
CA GLY A 107 -16.50 -8.30 -0.25
C GLY A 107 -16.30 -8.23 1.28
N PHE A 108 -15.68 -7.15 1.75
CA PHE A 108 -15.40 -6.95 3.18
C PHE A 108 -16.66 -6.99 4.05
N ALA A 109 -17.78 -6.44 3.58
CA ALA A 109 -19.02 -6.38 4.36
C ALA A 109 -19.53 -7.77 4.78
N GLY A 110 -19.47 -8.75 3.87
CA GLY A 110 -19.88 -10.13 4.18
C GLY A 110 -18.88 -10.85 5.09
N ILE A 111 -17.60 -10.67 4.83
CA ILE A 111 -16.53 -11.32 5.60
C ILE A 111 -16.45 -10.77 7.01
N THR A 112 -16.71 -9.48 7.23
CA THR A 112 -16.72 -8.86 8.57
C THR A 112 -17.58 -9.64 9.54
N PHE A 113 -18.72 -10.13 9.09
CA PHE A 113 -19.62 -10.95 9.93
C PHE A 113 -18.91 -12.22 10.45
N PHE A 114 -18.22 -12.95 9.59
CA PHE A 114 -17.51 -14.17 9.99
C PHE A 114 -16.35 -13.87 10.93
N PHE A 115 -15.58 -12.81 10.67
CA PHE A 115 -14.50 -12.38 11.55
C PHE A 115 -15.02 -11.90 12.90
N THR A 116 -16.20 -11.26 12.96
CA THR A 116 -16.84 -10.85 14.24
C THR A 116 -17.22 -12.05 15.10
N LEU A 117 -17.60 -13.18 14.50
CA LEU A 117 -17.89 -14.41 15.25
C LEU A 117 -16.62 -15.08 15.79
N TRP A 118 -15.49 -14.85 15.15
CA TRP A 118 -14.22 -15.48 15.50
C TRP A 118 -13.36 -14.61 16.44
N THR A 119 -13.47 -13.29 16.36
CA THR A 119 -12.70 -12.36 17.19
C THR A 119 -13.58 -11.82 18.33
N SER A 120 -13.03 -11.84 19.55
CA SER A 120 -13.70 -11.28 20.74
C SER A 120 -13.43 -9.78 20.93
N ASP A 121 -12.49 -9.20 20.18
CA ASP A 121 -12.01 -7.83 20.32
C ASP A 121 -12.03 -7.10 18.99
N GLY A 122 -12.48 -5.85 18.99
CA GLY A 122 -12.61 -5.07 17.79
C GLY A 122 -11.28 -4.62 17.17
N ALA A 123 -10.26 -4.43 17.99
CA ALA A 123 -8.92 -4.13 17.48
C ALA A 123 -8.35 -5.34 16.72
N ALA A 124 -8.49 -6.55 17.28
CA ALA A 124 -8.13 -7.79 16.61
C ALA A 124 -8.95 -8.00 15.33
N LEU A 125 -10.26 -7.71 15.36
CA LEU A 125 -11.14 -7.78 14.19
C LEU A 125 -10.59 -6.92 13.04
N LYS A 126 -10.22 -5.66 13.30
CA LYS A 126 -9.65 -4.75 12.29
C LYS A 126 -8.36 -5.31 11.70
N ILE A 127 -7.44 -5.78 12.54
CA ILE A 127 -6.15 -6.31 12.10
C ILE A 127 -6.35 -7.55 11.22
N TRP A 128 -7.17 -8.51 11.64
CA TRP A 128 -7.36 -9.74 10.87
C TRP A 128 -8.13 -9.53 9.57
N LEU A 129 -9.15 -8.67 9.59
CA LEU A 129 -9.91 -8.33 8.40
C LEU A 129 -9.01 -7.63 7.36
N LEU A 130 -8.18 -6.69 7.81
CA LEU A 130 -7.22 -5.99 6.97
C LEU A 130 -6.14 -6.95 6.45
N THR A 131 -5.60 -7.81 7.32
CA THR A 131 -4.62 -8.85 6.97
C THR A 131 -5.16 -9.75 5.88
N PHE A 132 -6.41 -10.23 6.02
CA PHE A 132 -7.06 -11.07 5.02
C PHE A 132 -7.12 -10.37 3.64
N GLY A 133 -7.62 -9.14 3.60
CA GLY A 133 -7.70 -8.38 2.35
C GLY A 133 -6.35 -8.14 1.71
N MET A 134 -5.37 -7.69 2.48
CA MET A 134 -4.02 -7.44 2.00
C MET A 134 -3.33 -8.72 1.52
N THR A 135 -3.51 -9.84 2.23
CA THR A 135 -2.93 -11.14 1.84
C THR A 135 -3.44 -11.59 0.47
N ALA A 136 -4.74 -11.45 0.20
CA ALA A 136 -5.33 -11.88 -1.07
C ALA A 136 -4.76 -11.12 -2.28
N PHE A 137 -4.52 -9.80 -2.13
CA PHE A 137 -3.88 -8.98 -3.18
C PHE A 137 -2.38 -9.28 -3.29
N LEU A 138 -1.67 -9.32 -2.16
CA LEU A 138 -0.22 -9.54 -2.14
C LEU A 138 0.13 -10.94 -2.69
N LEU A 139 -0.65 -11.96 -2.32
CA LEU A 139 -0.46 -13.33 -2.81
C LEU A 139 -0.57 -13.41 -4.34
N THR A 140 -1.57 -12.73 -4.92
CA THR A 140 -1.73 -12.72 -6.38
C THR A 140 -0.48 -12.23 -7.11
N ASN A 141 0.10 -11.13 -6.64
CA ASN A 141 1.28 -10.52 -7.24
C ASN A 141 2.55 -11.36 -6.94
N MET A 142 2.64 -11.93 -5.73
CA MET A 142 3.75 -12.80 -5.34
C MET A 142 3.80 -14.06 -6.21
N LEU A 143 2.66 -14.69 -6.51
CA LEU A 143 2.63 -15.85 -7.40
C LEU A 143 3.10 -15.49 -8.82
N ALA A 144 2.79 -14.30 -9.31
CA ALA A 144 3.27 -13.84 -10.62
C ALA A 144 4.81 -13.73 -10.66
N ILE A 145 5.44 -13.24 -9.58
CA ILE A 145 6.91 -13.21 -9.46
C ILE A 145 7.47 -14.64 -9.44
N ILE A 146 6.87 -15.54 -8.66
CA ILE A 146 7.36 -16.93 -8.58
C ILE A 146 7.20 -17.65 -9.94
N ASP A 147 6.08 -17.45 -10.63
CA ASP A 147 5.83 -18.02 -11.95
C ASP A 147 6.73 -17.41 -13.05
N SER A 148 7.33 -16.22 -12.83
CA SER A 148 8.28 -15.61 -13.76
C SER A 148 9.68 -16.23 -13.70
N VAL A 149 9.99 -17.01 -12.67
CA VAL A 149 11.29 -17.73 -12.56
C VAL A 149 11.39 -18.80 -13.63
N THR A 150 12.43 -18.70 -14.45
CA THR A 150 12.66 -19.63 -15.55
C THR A 150 13.32 -20.92 -15.08
N GLN A 151 13.11 -22.01 -15.82
CA GLN A 151 13.79 -23.27 -15.54
C GLN A 151 15.31 -23.14 -15.72
N GLU A 152 15.76 -22.27 -16.62
CA GLU A 152 17.18 -21.97 -16.85
C GLU A 152 17.87 -21.39 -15.62
N GLU A 153 17.21 -20.49 -14.88
CA GLU A 153 17.74 -19.93 -13.63
C GLU A 153 17.93 -21.01 -12.57
N ILE A 154 16.98 -21.95 -12.48
CA ILE A 154 17.07 -23.08 -11.55
C ILE A 154 18.18 -24.04 -11.97
N ASP A 155 18.31 -24.34 -13.26
CA ASP A 155 19.33 -25.24 -13.77
C ASP A 155 20.73 -24.61 -13.64
N TYR A 156 20.86 -23.30 -13.83
CA TYR A 156 22.09 -22.58 -13.51
C TYR A 156 22.49 -22.72 -12.03
N ALA A 157 21.53 -22.57 -11.11
CA ALA A 157 21.79 -22.77 -9.68
C ALA A 157 22.26 -24.21 -9.37
N LYS A 158 21.74 -25.23 -10.11
CA LYS A 158 22.21 -26.61 -10.00
C LYS A 158 23.64 -26.78 -10.47
N THR A 159 24.08 -26.10 -11.54
CA THR A 159 25.48 -26.15 -12.00
C THR A 159 26.46 -25.58 -10.97
N LEU A 160 25.98 -24.67 -10.08
CA LEU A 160 26.75 -24.16 -8.95
C LEU A 160 26.76 -25.10 -7.73
N GLY A 161 26.24 -26.33 -7.87
CA GLY A 161 26.22 -27.34 -6.81
C GLY A 161 25.01 -27.25 -5.87
N LEU A 162 24.04 -26.36 -6.15
CA LEU A 162 22.79 -26.29 -5.40
C LEU A 162 21.82 -27.36 -5.93
N SER A 163 21.16 -28.09 -5.04
CA SER A 163 20.21 -29.15 -5.44
C SER A 163 18.88 -29.05 -4.68
N GLY A 164 17.80 -29.50 -5.32
CA GLY A 164 16.47 -29.60 -4.73
C GLY A 164 15.97 -28.28 -4.15
N TRP A 165 15.52 -28.31 -2.91
CA TRP A 165 14.96 -27.14 -2.20
C TRP A 165 15.95 -25.98 -2.06
N ARG A 166 17.25 -26.24 -1.95
CA ARG A 166 18.26 -25.18 -1.84
C ARG A 166 18.33 -24.33 -3.11
N ALA A 167 18.31 -24.95 -4.28
CA ALA A 167 18.28 -24.22 -5.56
C ALA A 167 17.02 -23.35 -5.67
N THR A 168 15.86 -23.92 -5.38
CA THR A 168 14.60 -23.20 -5.39
C THR A 168 14.60 -22.03 -4.40
N PHE A 169 15.08 -22.22 -3.17
CA PHE A 169 15.14 -21.17 -2.16
C PHE A 169 16.07 -20.02 -2.55
N GLU A 170 17.25 -20.32 -3.08
CA GLU A 170 18.20 -19.28 -3.51
C GLU A 170 17.67 -18.49 -4.71
N VAL A 171 17.07 -19.15 -5.69
CA VAL A 171 16.57 -18.48 -6.90
C VAL A 171 15.25 -17.75 -6.64
N VAL A 172 14.28 -18.40 -6.00
CA VAL A 172 12.92 -17.85 -5.83
C VAL A 172 12.86 -16.89 -4.64
N VAL A 173 13.41 -17.27 -3.49
CA VAL A 173 13.24 -16.45 -2.26
C VAL A 173 14.31 -15.35 -2.21
N ARG A 174 15.59 -15.72 -2.33
CA ARG A 174 16.68 -14.74 -2.24
C ARG A 174 16.84 -13.92 -3.52
N GLY A 175 16.71 -14.57 -4.68
CA GLY A 175 16.88 -13.92 -5.98
C GLY A 175 15.78 -12.89 -6.31
N ARG A 176 14.58 -13.07 -5.75
CA ARG A 176 13.43 -12.18 -5.98
C ARG A 176 13.02 -11.38 -4.72
N MET A 177 13.90 -11.28 -3.74
CA MET A 177 13.60 -10.60 -2.47
C MET A 177 13.31 -9.11 -2.65
N ASP A 178 14.02 -8.43 -3.52
CA ASP A 178 13.80 -7.02 -3.85
C ASP A 178 12.43 -6.78 -4.50
N GLU A 179 12.02 -7.64 -5.43
CA GLU A 179 10.68 -7.60 -6.04
C GLU A 179 9.59 -7.86 -4.99
N ALA A 180 9.81 -8.82 -4.08
CA ALA A 180 8.89 -9.09 -2.97
C ALA A 180 8.72 -7.89 -2.04
N PHE A 181 9.80 -7.18 -1.71
CA PHE A 181 9.74 -5.94 -0.93
C PHE A 181 9.01 -4.82 -1.66
N ASP A 182 9.20 -4.67 -2.97
CA ASP A 182 8.45 -3.70 -3.77
C ASP A 182 6.96 -4.02 -3.81
N LEU A 183 6.58 -5.29 -3.86
CA LEU A 183 5.18 -5.70 -3.75
C LEU A 183 4.58 -5.39 -2.37
N ILE A 184 5.31 -5.63 -1.28
CA ILE A 184 4.87 -5.28 0.07
C ILE A 184 4.63 -3.79 0.17
N ARG A 185 5.53 -2.97 -0.36
CA ARG A 185 5.43 -1.51 -0.39
C ARG A 185 4.20 -1.04 -1.18
N GLN A 186 3.98 -1.59 -2.39
CA GLN A 186 2.80 -1.27 -3.21
C GLN A 186 1.49 -1.70 -2.51
N ASN A 187 1.49 -2.87 -1.89
CA ASN A 187 0.34 -3.37 -1.15
C ASN A 187 0.03 -2.53 0.10
N ALA A 188 1.05 -1.93 0.73
CA ALA A 188 0.87 -1.01 1.83
C ALA A 188 0.06 0.25 1.43
N ALA A 189 0.22 0.74 0.20
CA ALA A 189 -0.59 1.84 -0.33
C ALA A 189 -2.07 1.44 -0.50
N ILE A 190 -2.34 0.24 -1.01
CA ILE A 190 -3.69 -0.33 -1.06
C ILE A 190 -4.25 -0.51 0.36
N GLY A 191 -3.38 -0.88 1.31
CA GLY A 191 -3.72 -1.07 2.72
C GLY A 191 -4.36 0.16 3.36
N TRP A 192 -3.96 1.38 3.03
CA TRP A 192 -4.59 2.61 3.54
C TRP A 192 -6.04 2.76 3.07
N THR A 193 -6.34 2.41 1.83
CA THR A 193 -7.71 2.42 1.32
C THR A 193 -8.56 1.39 2.04
N LEU A 194 -8.04 0.16 2.20
CA LEU A 194 -8.73 -0.90 2.93
C LEU A 194 -8.90 -0.56 4.41
N LEU A 195 -7.89 0.04 5.05
CA LEU A 195 -7.93 0.48 6.44
C LEU A 195 -9.06 1.46 6.69
N SER A 196 -9.17 2.50 5.86
CA SER A 196 -10.24 3.50 5.99
C SER A 196 -11.62 2.86 5.90
N MET A 197 -11.79 1.86 5.03
CA MET A 197 -13.03 1.10 4.90
C MET A 197 -13.30 0.22 6.13
N VAL A 198 -12.30 -0.53 6.60
CA VAL A 198 -12.43 -1.43 7.76
C VAL A 198 -12.73 -0.65 9.02
N GLU A 199 -12.02 0.48 9.27
CA GLU A 199 -12.28 1.35 10.41
C GLU A 199 -13.65 2.04 10.32
N GLY A 200 -14.12 2.33 9.11
CA GLY A 200 -15.48 2.80 8.87
C GLY A 200 -16.56 1.77 9.21
N LEU A 201 -16.27 0.48 9.08
CA LEU A 201 -17.16 -0.62 9.47
C LEU A 201 -17.11 -0.87 11.00
N VAL A 202 -15.91 -0.86 11.61
CA VAL A 202 -15.66 -1.15 13.04
C VAL A 202 -15.41 0.14 13.81
N ARG A 203 -16.40 1.05 13.82
CA ARG A 203 -16.22 2.44 14.30
C ARG A 203 -15.96 2.57 15.79
N TYR A 204 -16.47 1.66 16.61
CA TYR A 204 -16.39 1.73 18.08
C TYR A 204 -14.94 1.66 18.60
N GLU A 205 -14.01 1.13 17.83
CA GLU A 205 -12.59 1.10 18.15
C GLU A 205 -11.82 2.37 17.74
N GLY A 206 -12.48 3.31 17.08
CA GLY A 206 -11.85 4.52 16.57
C GLY A 206 -10.97 4.24 15.34
N GLY A 207 -9.99 5.08 15.11
CA GLY A 207 -9.12 5.12 13.95
C GLY A 207 -9.47 6.27 13.00
N ILE A 208 -8.52 6.59 12.11
CA ILE A 208 -8.69 7.75 11.22
C ILE A 208 -9.82 7.54 10.20
N GLY A 209 -10.08 6.30 9.78
CA GLY A 209 -11.21 5.95 8.93
C GLY A 209 -12.56 6.07 9.64
N ALA A 210 -12.61 5.77 10.94
CA ALA A 210 -13.81 5.99 11.76
C ALA A 210 -14.10 7.49 11.92
N LEU A 211 -13.05 8.30 12.14
CA LEU A 211 -13.16 9.77 12.21
C LEU A 211 -13.64 10.33 10.88
N LEU A 212 -13.05 9.88 9.76
CA LEU A 212 -13.46 10.26 8.40
C LEU A 212 -14.95 9.98 8.16
N MET A 213 -15.41 8.79 8.53
CA MET A 213 -16.81 8.38 8.35
C MET A 213 -17.76 9.18 9.24
N ASN A 214 -17.30 9.60 10.43
CA ASN A 214 -18.07 10.48 11.30
C ASN A 214 -18.24 11.88 10.69
N MET A 215 -17.15 12.47 10.18
CA MET A 215 -17.21 13.77 9.49
C MET A 215 -18.08 13.71 8.23
N SER A 216 -18.03 12.60 7.49
CA SER A 216 -18.87 12.38 6.30
C SER A 216 -20.36 12.40 6.63
N LYS A 217 -20.79 11.82 7.76
CA LYS A 217 -22.19 11.85 8.19
C LYS A 217 -22.70 13.26 8.49
N HIS A 218 -21.82 14.15 8.95
CA HIS A 218 -22.14 15.53 9.26
C HIS A 218 -21.95 16.46 8.06
N LEU A 219 -21.57 15.94 6.89
CA LEU A 219 -21.29 16.70 5.66
C LEU A 219 -20.23 17.80 5.88
N ASN A 220 -19.30 17.58 6.82
CA ASN A 220 -18.21 18.51 7.09
C ASN A 220 -17.08 18.28 6.07
N LEU A 221 -17.19 18.95 4.91
CA LEU A 221 -16.27 18.77 3.79
C LEU A 221 -14.84 19.17 4.15
N ASP A 222 -14.65 20.25 4.87
CA ASP A 222 -13.34 20.78 5.24
C ASP A 222 -12.57 19.76 6.08
N ALA A 223 -13.26 19.16 7.07
CA ALA A 223 -12.69 18.10 7.90
C ALA A 223 -12.40 16.82 7.12
N ILE A 224 -13.27 16.43 6.18
CA ILE A 224 -13.05 15.27 5.31
C ILE A 224 -11.77 15.46 4.48
N PHE A 225 -11.62 16.61 3.83
CA PHE A 225 -10.42 16.93 3.04
C PHE A 225 -9.17 16.99 3.92
N ALA A 226 -9.25 17.59 5.12
CA ALA A 226 -8.14 17.64 6.06
C ALA A 226 -7.65 16.23 6.46
N ILE A 227 -8.57 15.31 6.77
CA ILE A 227 -8.27 13.92 7.10
C ILE A 227 -7.68 13.19 5.90
N GLN A 228 -8.25 13.35 4.69
CA GLN A 228 -7.75 12.70 3.48
C GLN A 228 -6.33 13.16 3.12
N LEU A 229 -6.04 14.46 3.23
CA LEU A 229 -4.68 14.96 3.04
C LEU A 229 -3.71 14.43 4.09
N THR A 230 -4.15 14.28 5.34
CA THR A 230 -3.33 13.68 6.40
C THR A 230 -2.99 12.22 6.08
N ILE A 231 -3.96 11.43 5.63
CA ILE A 231 -3.75 10.04 5.19
C ILE A 231 -2.78 10.00 4.01
N LEU A 232 -2.94 10.89 3.03
CA LEU A 232 -2.06 10.98 1.87
C LEU A 232 -0.62 11.26 2.26
N VAL A 233 -0.39 12.29 3.09
CA VAL A 233 0.97 12.65 3.55
C VAL A 233 1.59 11.51 4.35
N TYR A 234 0.82 10.92 5.26
CA TYR A 234 1.32 9.80 6.06
C TYR A 234 1.60 8.55 5.20
N GLY A 235 0.76 8.25 4.22
CA GLY A 235 0.98 7.16 3.26
C GLY A 235 2.25 7.35 2.45
N ILE A 236 2.53 8.59 2.00
CA ILE A 236 3.78 8.94 1.32
C ILE A 236 4.98 8.73 2.25
N LEU A 237 4.90 9.17 3.50
CA LEU A 237 5.98 8.97 4.48
C LEU A 237 6.23 7.48 4.72
N GLN A 238 5.18 6.69 4.84
CA GLN A 238 5.29 5.23 4.98
C GLN A 238 5.93 4.58 3.74
N ASP A 239 5.57 5.02 2.52
CA ASP A 239 6.19 4.53 1.29
C ASP A 239 7.71 4.81 1.28
N TYR A 240 8.12 6.00 1.68
CA TYR A 240 9.54 6.33 1.84
C TYR A 240 10.24 5.47 2.89
N ALA A 241 9.60 5.24 4.04
CA ALA A 241 10.14 4.40 5.10
C ALA A 241 10.33 2.95 4.63
N LEU A 242 9.34 2.36 3.95
CA LEU A 242 9.43 1.01 3.39
C LEU A 242 10.50 0.91 2.30
N ARG A 243 10.65 1.93 1.46
CA ARG A 243 11.73 2.01 0.47
C ARG A 243 13.12 2.06 1.13
N TRP A 244 13.24 2.80 2.20
CA TRP A 244 14.47 2.88 2.97
C TRP A 244 14.82 1.52 3.60
N ILE A 245 13.86 0.84 4.20
CA ILE A 245 14.00 -0.52 4.75
C ILE A 245 14.45 -1.50 3.65
N ARG A 246 13.81 -1.46 2.46
CA ARG A 246 14.22 -2.28 1.31
C ARG A 246 15.69 -2.07 0.96
N ASN A 247 16.13 -0.82 0.88
CA ASN A 247 17.52 -0.50 0.51
C ASN A 247 18.55 -0.99 1.54
N ILE A 248 18.16 -1.09 2.81
CA ILE A 248 19.02 -1.68 3.87
C ILE A 248 19.10 -3.20 3.70
N ILE A 249 17.97 -3.86 3.43
CA ILE A 249 17.90 -5.32 3.35
C ILE A 249 18.47 -5.82 2.01
N CYS A 250 18.25 -5.08 0.92
CA CYS A 250 18.68 -5.43 -0.44
C CYS A 250 19.66 -4.39 -1.02
N PRO A 251 20.90 -4.25 -0.49
CA PRO A 251 21.84 -3.22 -0.92
C PRO A 251 22.33 -3.40 -2.36
N TYR A 252 22.20 -4.61 -2.93
CA TYR A 252 22.57 -4.91 -4.32
C TYR A 252 21.68 -4.20 -5.36
N VAL A 253 20.46 -3.80 -4.99
CA VAL A 253 19.55 -3.05 -5.88
C VAL A 253 20.12 -1.71 -6.30
N ALA A 254 20.89 -1.04 -5.43
CA ALA A 254 21.55 0.22 -5.75
C ALA A 254 22.62 0.06 -6.85
N LEU A 255 23.23 -1.12 -6.97
CA LEU A 255 24.22 -1.42 -8.01
C LEU A 255 23.59 -1.67 -9.38
N THR A 256 22.35 -2.18 -9.41
CA THR A 256 21.64 -2.48 -10.65
C THR A 256 20.96 -1.24 -11.24
N SER A 257 20.53 -0.29 -10.40
CA SER A 257 19.90 0.97 -10.83
C SER A 257 20.88 2.02 -11.36
N ALA A 258 22.18 1.80 -11.23
CA ALA A 258 23.24 2.69 -11.72
C ALA A 258 23.70 2.34 -13.17
N ARG A 259 23.08 1.35 -13.82
CA ARG A 259 23.26 1.00 -15.22
C ARG A 259 22.03 1.42 -16.02
#